data_8c22c090bde4fa24f4e5480dca8db07c
#
_entry.id   8c22c090bde4fa24f4e5480dca8db07c
#
_cell.length_a   1.000
_cell.length_b   1.000
_cell.length_c   1.000
_cell.angle_alpha   90.00
_cell.angle_beta   90.00
_cell.angle_gamma   90.00
#
_symmetry.space_group_name_H-M   'P 1'
#
loop_
_entity.id
_entity.type
_entity.pdbx_description
1 polymer ?
#
loop_
_entity_poly.entity_id
_entity_poly.type
_entity_poly.pdbx_seq_one_letter_code
_entity_poly.pdbx_strand_id
1 'polypeptide(L)'
;MKTVTKIVTVVLIVIILAGIGAYAAYTYMQNTQNTQPSSTPTPSASPSPIPTASPSPSPSPTSSTSPSPTTANPTPSPLPRPSTLTVATTTSLHDTGLEDQGIGNLRTAFMAKYPWITLNYVALGTGAAIQAAQRGDADMILVHSPSQEVSFLSGGYGVDRKIIAYNFFVIVGPANDPAGISGMTNVSQALIQIYNAAQTNSQIQWFTRNDGSGTATAESNLWKAAGYNYTLLLQQTSWFHASGQGMGQTLLIANNGIGGGAAGYILSDMGTYLAYYTPGNIQLKIQIQAQKALLNVYSAIIDNPQNAALTGINFNAAMAFVNFLVSDEGQQLIGNYGVTSYNQSLFTPFVPLASGTVSNNTLLGWIKSYAYIDSNNVINDSGTECPPQYRYNAGNLYSPSYDALANMNLSASISVPNYYSTDSQQLTLAQPSTYSQSSVKTNRE
;
A
#
# COMPACT_ATOMS: atom_id res chain seq x y z
N MET A 1 30.67 -35.96 -26.29
CA MET A 1 29.44 -35.17 -26.04
C MET A 1 28.32 -35.98 -25.36
N LYS A 2 27.88 -37.14 -25.84
CA LYS A 2 26.76 -37.92 -25.24
C LYS A 2 26.94 -38.33 -23.76
N THR A 3 28.18 -38.55 -23.31
CA THR A 3 28.46 -38.98 -21.92
C THR A 3 28.39 -37.81 -20.92
N VAL A 4 28.86 -36.62 -21.30
CA VAL A 4 28.80 -35.40 -20.46
C VAL A 4 27.38 -34.96 -20.25
N THR A 5 26.52 -34.99 -21.31
CA THR A 5 25.10 -34.65 -21.20
C THR A 5 24.37 -35.57 -20.23
N LYS A 6 24.65 -36.87 -20.24
CA LYS A 6 24.06 -37.84 -19.28
C LYS A 6 24.45 -37.55 -17.85
N ILE A 7 25.72 -37.21 -17.58
CA ILE A 7 26.21 -36.87 -16.24
C ILE A 7 25.54 -35.59 -15.73
N VAL A 8 25.46 -34.55 -16.55
CA VAL A 8 24.77 -33.28 -16.17
C VAL A 8 23.28 -33.51 -15.86
N THR A 9 22.59 -34.33 -16.65
CA THR A 9 21.19 -34.67 -16.40
C THR A 9 21.00 -35.41 -15.09
N VAL A 10 21.86 -36.39 -14.78
CA VAL A 10 21.79 -37.14 -13.51
C VAL A 10 22.08 -36.24 -12.30
N VAL A 11 23.06 -35.36 -12.39
CA VAL A 11 23.37 -34.40 -11.31
C VAL A 11 22.19 -33.42 -11.07
N LEU A 12 21.53 -32.92 -12.13
CA LEU A 12 20.37 -32.06 -12.01
C LEU A 12 19.19 -32.79 -11.35
N ILE A 13 18.93 -34.04 -11.70
CA ILE A 13 17.88 -34.86 -11.08
C ILE A 13 18.15 -35.09 -9.60
N VAL A 14 19.39 -35.34 -9.22
CA VAL A 14 19.79 -35.55 -7.80
C VAL A 14 19.60 -34.26 -7.00
N ILE A 15 19.93 -33.09 -7.56
CA ILE A 15 19.72 -31.78 -6.90
C ILE A 15 18.22 -31.51 -6.70
N ILE A 16 17.40 -31.81 -7.71
CA ILE A 16 15.93 -31.61 -7.62
C ILE A 16 15.33 -32.54 -6.56
N LEU A 17 15.74 -33.81 -6.53
CA LEU A 17 15.27 -34.78 -5.53
C LEU A 17 15.71 -34.42 -4.10
N ALA A 18 16.94 -33.91 -3.93
CA ALA A 18 17.44 -33.41 -2.64
C ALA A 18 16.63 -32.17 -2.20
N GLY A 19 16.28 -31.26 -3.10
CA GLY A 19 15.42 -30.09 -2.84
C GLY A 19 14.02 -30.48 -2.39
N ILE A 20 13.40 -31.46 -3.06
CA ILE A 20 12.08 -31.98 -2.69
C ILE A 20 12.12 -32.66 -1.32
N GLY A 21 13.17 -33.42 -1.02
CA GLY A 21 13.37 -34.06 0.29
C GLY A 21 13.54 -33.07 1.42
N ALA A 22 14.31 -31.98 1.21
CA ALA A 22 14.49 -30.91 2.18
C ALA A 22 13.18 -30.13 2.43
N TYR A 23 12.41 -29.86 1.39
CA TYR A 23 11.09 -29.21 1.50
C TYR A 23 10.08 -30.07 2.26
N ALA A 24 10.02 -31.37 1.98
CA ALA A 24 9.15 -32.31 2.70
C ALA A 24 9.55 -32.46 4.18
N ALA A 25 10.84 -32.47 4.50
CA ALA A 25 11.32 -32.49 5.88
C ALA A 25 10.98 -31.18 6.62
N TYR A 26 11.11 -30.03 5.94
CA TYR A 26 10.73 -28.73 6.49
C TYR A 26 9.25 -28.65 6.82
N THR A 27 8.37 -29.08 5.89
CA THR A 27 6.90 -29.10 6.11
C THR A 27 6.50 -30.10 7.20
N TYR A 28 7.20 -31.23 7.33
CA TYR A 28 6.98 -32.21 8.41
C TYR A 28 7.35 -31.63 9.78
N MET A 29 8.48 -30.94 9.90
CA MET A 29 8.90 -30.27 11.13
C MET A 29 7.95 -29.14 11.56
N GLN A 30 7.40 -28.37 10.62
CA GLN A 30 6.39 -27.34 10.91
C GLN A 30 5.10 -27.96 11.45
N ASN A 31 4.68 -29.12 10.92
CA ASN A 31 3.43 -29.79 11.34
C ASN A 31 3.55 -30.49 12.70
N THR A 32 4.75 -30.89 13.12
CA THR A 32 4.97 -31.55 14.43
C THR A 32 5.09 -30.56 15.60
N GLN A 33 5.33 -29.25 15.34
CA GLN A 33 5.34 -28.24 16.42
C GLN A 33 3.93 -27.79 16.85
N ASN A 34 2.88 -28.17 16.12
CA ASN A 34 1.50 -27.75 16.40
C ASN A 34 0.66 -28.77 17.19
N THR A 35 1.27 -29.82 17.77
CA THR A 35 0.58 -30.79 18.61
C THR A 35 1.13 -30.79 20.04
N GLN A 36 0.76 -29.79 20.82
CA GLN A 36 0.89 -29.82 22.27
C GLN A 36 -0.51 -30.08 22.88
N PRO A 37 -0.65 -31.04 23.81
CA PRO A 37 -1.95 -31.36 24.38
C PRO A 37 -2.43 -30.24 25.32
N SER A 38 -3.68 -29.83 25.12
CA SER A 38 -4.41 -28.89 25.96
C SER A 38 -4.52 -29.39 27.38
N SER A 39 -3.94 -28.68 28.33
CA SER A 39 -4.19 -28.87 29.78
C SER A 39 -5.46 -28.13 30.19
N THR A 40 -6.44 -28.89 30.68
CA THR A 40 -7.69 -28.42 31.23
C THR A 40 -7.43 -27.60 32.52
N PRO A 41 -7.96 -26.39 32.68
CA PRO A 41 -7.81 -25.66 33.96
C PRO A 41 -8.77 -26.18 35.00
N THR A 42 -8.24 -26.50 36.18
CA THR A 42 -8.98 -26.81 37.41
C THR A 42 -9.62 -25.51 37.96
N PRO A 43 -10.87 -25.52 38.43
CA PRO A 43 -11.51 -24.32 38.96
C PRO A 43 -10.89 -23.92 40.30
N SER A 44 -10.40 -22.69 40.39
CA SER A 44 -9.92 -22.06 41.63
C SER A 44 -11.07 -21.47 42.42
N ALA A 45 -11.02 -21.68 43.75
CA ALA A 45 -12.01 -21.28 44.70
C ALA A 45 -12.17 -19.76 44.84
N SER A 46 -13.43 -19.33 45.06
CA SER A 46 -13.84 -17.96 45.35
C SER A 46 -13.29 -17.47 46.70
N PRO A 47 -12.73 -16.25 46.81
CA PRO A 47 -12.40 -15.68 48.11
C PRO A 47 -13.61 -15.03 48.80
N SER A 48 -13.73 -15.25 50.08
CA SER A 48 -14.73 -14.67 51.02
C SER A 48 -14.53 -13.15 51.18
N PRO A 49 -15.62 -12.41 51.54
CA PRO A 49 -15.58 -10.96 51.65
C PRO A 49 -14.86 -10.45 52.89
N ILE A 50 -14.06 -9.38 52.72
CA ILE A 50 -13.41 -8.64 53.80
C ILE A 50 -14.39 -7.63 54.43
N PRO A 51 -14.42 -7.47 55.76
CA PRO A 51 -15.37 -6.57 56.44
C PRO A 51 -15.00 -5.09 56.24
N THR A 52 -16.03 -4.29 56.00
CA THR A 52 -16.01 -2.83 55.81
C THR A 52 -15.69 -2.13 57.13
N ALA A 53 -14.63 -1.32 57.17
CA ALA A 53 -14.33 -0.42 58.25
C ALA A 53 -15.10 0.91 58.14
N SER A 54 -15.65 1.37 59.25
CA SER A 54 -16.43 2.61 59.44
C SER A 54 -15.57 3.87 59.32
N PRO A 55 -16.09 5.00 58.81
CA PRO A 55 -15.30 6.22 58.61
C PRO A 55 -15.10 6.99 59.93
N SER A 56 -13.87 7.46 60.13
CA SER A 56 -13.46 8.39 61.20
C SER A 56 -13.68 9.84 60.76
N PRO A 57 -13.96 10.79 61.66
CA PRO A 57 -14.41 12.13 61.29
C PRO A 57 -13.26 13.04 60.78
N SER A 58 -13.65 13.91 59.87
CA SER A 58 -12.84 14.94 59.19
C SER A 58 -12.42 16.07 60.18
N PRO A 59 -11.16 16.55 60.12
CA PRO A 59 -10.79 17.76 60.82
C PRO A 59 -11.11 19.01 59.96
N SER A 60 -11.52 20.10 60.64
CA SER A 60 -11.81 21.43 60.13
C SER A 60 -10.65 22.10 59.42
N PRO A 61 -10.92 23.01 58.46
CA PRO A 61 -9.87 23.62 57.64
C PRO A 61 -9.12 24.73 58.43
N THR A 62 -7.82 24.58 58.49
CA THR A 62 -6.90 25.64 58.92
C THR A 62 -6.54 26.52 57.69
N SER A 63 -6.74 27.82 57.82
CA SER A 63 -6.41 28.81 56.82
C SER A 63 -4.91 28.81 56.48
N SER A 64 -4.58 28.40 55.27
CA SER A 64 -3.22 28.43 54.73
C SER A 64 -3.05 29.65 53.83
N THR A 65 -2.10 30.52 54.15
CA THR A 65 -1.61 31.65 53.34
C THR A 65 -1.10 31.15 52.02
N SER A 66 -1.64 31.76 50.91
CA SER A 66 -1.23 31.52 49.54
C SER A 66 0.25 31.87 49.32
N PRO A 67 1.10 30.94 48.83
CA PRO A 67 2.42 31.31 48.34
C PRO A 67 2.30 31.93 46.98
N SER A 68 3.05 33.04 46.75
CA SER A 68 3.25 33.72 45.49
C SER A 68 3.71 32.76 44.40
N PRO A 69 3.26 32.88 43.12
CA PRO A 69 3.65 31.99 42.07
C PRO A 69 5.14 32.11 41.77
N THR A 70 5.90 31.14 42.21
CA THR A 70 7.26 30.91 41.73
C THR A 70 7.14 30.46 40.27
N THR A 71 7.67 31.25 39.35
CA THR A 71 7.86 30.86 37.95
C THR A 71 8.75 29.61 37.92
N ALA A 72 8.12 28.45 37.86
CA ALA A 72 8.83 27.21 37.60
C ALA A 72 9.41 27.28 36.18
N ASN A 73 10.72 27.17 36.06
CA ASN A 73 11.36 26.93 34.77
C ASN A 73 10.69 25.73 34.10
N PRO A 74 10.30 25.79 32.81
CA PRO A 74 9.72 24.65 32.15
C PRO A 74 10.72 23.48 32.23
N THR A 75 10.31 22.41 32.85
CA THR A 75 11.06 21.15 32.83
C THR A 75 11.25 20.77 31.36
N PRO A 76 12.49 20.50 30.89
CA PRO A 76 12.70 20.11 29.52
C PRO A 76 11.89 18.84 29.24
N SER A 77 11.07 18.88 28.19
CA SER A 77 10.32 17.68 27.75
C SER A 77 11.29 16.53 27.48
N PRO A 78 10.99 15.32 27.89
CA PRO A 78 11.85 14.17 27.64
C PRO A 78 12.08 13.99 26.13
N LEU A 79 13.31 13.68 25.74
CA LEU A 79 13.65 13.40 24.34
C LEU A 79 12.82 12.21 23.84
N PRO A 80 12.38 12.22 22.57
CA PRO A 80 11.68 11.09 21.97
C PRO A 80 12.52 9.81 22.07
N ARG A 81 11.87 8.70 22.38
CA ARG A 81 12.55 7.40 22.41
C ARG A 81 12.71 6.87 20.98
N PRO A 82 13.89 6.30 20.62
CA PRO A 82 14.04 5.61 19.37
C PRO A 82 12.96 4.55 19.18
N SER A 83 12.36 4.50 18.01
CA SER A 83 11.34 3.51 17.65
C SER A 83 11.51 3.07 16.21
N THR A 84 10.97 1.90 15.86
CA THR A 84 10.97 1.38 14.50
C THR A 84 9.54 1.35 13.99
N LEU A 85 9.33 1.79 12.76
CA LEU A 85 8.09 1.65 12.00
C LEU A 85 8.32 0.66 10.87
N THR A 86 7.58 -0.44 10.88
CA THR A 86 7.59 -1.44 9.81
C THR A 86 6.37 -1.27 8.93
N VAL A 87 6.59 -1.04 7.64
CA VAL A 87 5.55 -0.85 6.63
C VAL A 87 5.56 -2.02 5.66
N ALA A 88 4.51 -2.82 5.65
CA ALA A 88 4.34 -3.83 4.60
C ALA A 88 3.74 -3.15 3.37
N THR A 89 4.47 -3.23 2.26
CA THR A 89 4.15 -2.51 1.02
C THR A 89 4.09 -3.45 -0.17
N THR A 90 3.72 -2.91 -1.34
CA THR A 90 3.65 -3.71 -2.57
C THR A 90 4.94 -3.63 -3.37
N THR A 91 5.32 -4.76 -4.02
CA THR A 91 6.48 -4.76 -4.93
C THR A 91 6.32 -3.73 -6.04
N SER A 92 5.10 -3.49 -6.55
CA SER A 92 4.84 -2.48 -7.59
C SER A 92 5.07 -1.04 -7.10
N LEU A 93 4.94 -0.75 -5.80
CA LEU A 93 5.31 0.55 -5.24
C LEU A 93 6.82 0.60 -4.94
N HIS A 94 7.35 -0.45 -4.32
CA HIS A 94 8.75 -0.55 -3.94
C HIS A 94 9.71 -0.53 -5.15
N ASP A 95 9.39 -1.29 -6.22
CA ASP A 95 10.21 -1.39 -7.44
C ASP A 95 10.35 -0.05 -8.19
N THR A 96 9.49 0.94 -7.92
CA THR A 96 9.66 2.31 -8.44
C THR A 96 10.78 3.08 -7.75
N GLY A 97 11.17 2.70 -6.54
CA GLY A 97 12.14 3.38 -5.71
C GLY A 97 11.62 4.58 -4.91
N LEU A 98 10.32 4.94 -5.03
CA LEU A 98 9.70 6.06 -4.29
C LEU A 98 9.89 5.91 -2.78
N GLU A 99 9.84 4.69 -2.27
CA GLU A 99 9.85 4.41 -0.84
C GLU A 99 11.22 4.67 -0.21
N ASP A 100 12.31 4.11 -0.77
CA ASP A 100 13.62 4.12 -0.10
C ASP A 100 14.86 4.12 -1.02
N GLN A 101 14.71 4.01 -2.35
CA GLN A 101 15.85 3.83 -3.27
C GLN A 101 16.10 5.04 -4.17
N GLY A 102 15.05 5.75 -4.57
CA GLY A 102 15.15 6.88 -5.50
C GLY A 102 15.61 8.18 -4.84
N ILE A 103 16.08 9.11 -5.63
CA ILE A 103 16.38 10.48 -5.17
C ILE A 103 15.09 11.17 -4.75
N GLY A 104 15.05 11.73 -3.54
CA GLY A 104 13.84 12.34 -2.97
C GLY A 104 12.81 11.31 -2.50
N ASN A 105 13.28 10.12 -2.11
CA ASN A 105 12.41 9.07 -1.59
C ASN A 105 11.78 9.42 -0.23
N LEU A 106 10.66 8.76 0.06
CA LEU A 106 9.86 9.01 1.27
C LEU A 106 10.61 8.70 2.56
N ARG A 107 11.41 7.61 2.59
CA ARG A 107 12.18 7.21 3.79
C ARG A 107 13.13 8.31 4.22
N THR A 108 13.95 8.80 3.30
CA THR A 108 14.97 9.81 3.60
C THR A 108 14.32 11.09 4.14
N ALA A 109 13.26 11.57 3.51
CA ALA A 109 12.57 12.79 3.94
C ALA A 109 11.86 12.61 5.29
N PHE A 110 11.15 11.47 5.46
CA PHE A 110 10.49 11.16 6.73
C PHE A 110 11.47 11.05 7.89
N MET A 111 12.56 10.30 7.74
CA MET A 111 13.57 10.13 8.78
C MET A 111 14.37 11.40 9.06
N ALA A 112 14.51 12.30 8.09
CA ALA A 112 15.07 13.63 8.34
C ALA A 112 14.15 14.48 9.24
N LYS A 113 12.84 14.34 9.08
CA LYS A 113 11.83 15.04 9.90
C LYS A 113 11.62 14.40 11.27
N TYR A 114 11.71 13.08 11.35
CA TYR A 114 11.48 12.27 12.56
C TYR A 114 12.71 11.37 12.84
N PRO A 115 13.87 11.94 13.23
CA PRO A 115 15.14 11.20 13.30
C PRO A 115 15.17 10.10 14.37
N TRP A 116 14.18 10.04 15.26
CA TRP A 116 14.02 9.00 16.25
C TRP A 116 13.14 7.82 15.77
N ILE A 117 12.56 7.90 14.55
CA ILE A 117 11.81 6.80 13.93
C ILE A 117 12.64 6.20 12.81
N THR A 118 12.99 4.93 12.95
CA THR A 118 13.60 4.15 11.87
C THR A 118 12.47 3.57 11.01
N LEU A 119 12.40 3.93 9.74
CA LEU A 119 11.39 3.45 8.79
C LEU A 119 11.92 2.27 7.99
N ASN A 120 11.24 1.13 8.09
CA ASN A 120 11.54 -0.10 7.35
C ASN A 120 10.39 -0.48 6.43
N TYR A 121 10.71 -0.90 5.19
CA TYR A 121 9.76 -1.43 4.24
C TYR A 121 9.94 -2.94 4.04
N VAL A 122 8.83 -3.65 3.93
CA VAL A 122 8.77 -5.07 3.57
C VAL A 122 7.93 -5.19 2.30
N ALA A 123 8.60 -5.33 1.15
CA ALA A 123 7.96 -5.38 -0.16
C ALA A 123 7.38 -6.77 -0.44
N LEU A 124 6.06 -6.83 -0.64
CA LEU A 124 5.27 -8.06 -0.82
C LEU A 124 4.22 -7.85 -1.92
N GLY A 125 3.40 -8.85 -2.24
CA GLY A 125 2.13 -8.62 -2.95
C GLY A 125 1.07 -8.13 -1.97
N THR A 126 0.03 -7.42 -2.43
CA THR A 126 -1.01 -6.85 -1.54
C THR A 126 -1.58 -7.88 -0.55
N GLY A 127 -1.94 -9.07 -1.03
CA GLY A 127 -2.47 -10.11 -0.14
C GLY A 127 -1.46 -10.57 0.92
N ALA A 128 -0.19 -10.70 0.56
CA ALA A 128 0.87 -11.06 1.50
C ALA A 128 1.20 -9.92 2.47
N ALA A 129 1.15 -8.65 2.03
CA ALA A 129 1.31 -7.48 2.89
C ALA A 129 0.19 -7.43 3.95
N ILE A 130 -1.06 -7.64 3.54
CA ILE A 130 -2.21 -7.73 4.44
C ILE A 130 -2.05 -8.88 5.42
N GLN A 131 -1.60 -10.06 4.98
CA GLN A 131 -1.36 -11.20 5.88
C GLN A 131 -0.23 -10.92 6.87
N ALA A 132 0.84 -10.23 6.47
CA ALA A 132 1.90 -9.82 7.38
C ALA A 132 1.35 -8.88 8.47
N ALA A 133 0.57 -7.87 8.11
CA ALA A 133 -0.11 -6.98 9.02
C ALA A 133 -1.07 -7.74 9.97
N GLN A 134 -1.87 -8.65 9.44
CA GLN A 134 -2.78 -9.48 10.25
C GLN A 134 -2.08 -10.36 11.31
N ARG A 135 -0.80 -10.67 11.12
CA ARG A 135 0.03 -11.38 12.11
C ARG A 135 0.78 -10.46 13.08
N GLY A 136 0.69 -9.13 12.87
CA GLY A 136 1.49 -8.15 13.62
C GLY A 136 2.96 -8.07 13.20
N ASP A 137 3.31 -8.56 11.98
CA ASP A 137 4.66 -8.46 11.41
C ASP A 137 4.95 -7.07 10.82
N ALA A 138 3.95 -6.21 10.77
CA ALA A 138 4.03 -4.81 10.34
C ALA A 138 3.21 -3.91 11.27
N ASP A 139 3.39 -2.61 11.19
CA ASP A 139 2.63 -1.59 11.93
C ASP A 139 1.57 -0.93 11.04
N MET A 140 1.73 -1.02 9.74
CA MET A 140 0.83 -0.49 8.72
C MET A 140 1.10 -1.10 7.34
N ILE A 141 0.16 -0.89 6.44
CA ILE A 141 0.30 -1.30 5.03
C ILE A 141 0.24 -0.12 4.07
N LEU A 142 0.99 -0.21 2.95
CA LEU A 142 0.85 0.63 1.75
C LEU A 142 0.47 -0.26 0.58
N VAL A 143 -0.77 -0.17 0.12
CA VAL A 143 -1.35 -1.11 -0.85
C VAL A 143 -2.24 -0.39 -1.88
N HIS A 144 -2.68 -1.11 -2.92
CA HIS A 144 -3.49 -0.54 -4.00
C HIS A 144 -4.57 -1.52 -4.51
N SER A 145 -5.28 -2.16 -3.59
CA SER A 145 -6.39 -3.07 -3.91
C SER A 145 -7.60 -2.79 -3.02
N PRO A 146 -8.47 -1.84 -3.39
CA PRO A 146 -9.57 -1.40 -2.54
C PRO A 146 -10.45 -2.53 -2.00
N SER A 147 -10.70 -3.59 -2.78
CA SER A 147 -11.49 -4.74 -2.32
C SER A 147 -10.79 -5.54 -1.20
N GLN A 148 -9.47 -5.69 -1.26
CA GLN A 148 -8.71 -6.35 -0.20
C GLN A 148 -8.56 -5.44 1.02
N GLU A 149 -8.45 -4.12 0.81
CA GLU A 149 -8.40 -3.10 1.86
C GLU A 149 -9.71 -3.08 2.67
N VAL A 150 -10.87 -3.17 1.99
CA VAL A 150 -12.19 -3.33 2.65
C VAL A 150 -12.20 -4.56 3.53
N SER A 151 -11.68 -5.69 3.06
CA SER A 151 -11.63 -6.93 3.84
C SER A 151 -10.75 -6.80 5.07
N PHE A 152 -9.61 -6.08 4.96
CA PHE A 152 -8.70 -5.81 6.08
C PHE A 152 -9.35 -4.91 7.14
N LEU A 153 -10.04 -3.85 6.72
CA LEU A 153 -10.77 -2.94 7.61
C LEU A 153 -11.95 -3.66 8.28
N SER A 154 -12.80 -4.34 7.51
CA SER A 154 -13.99 -5.02 8.03
C SER A 154 -13.66 -6.23 8.91
N GLY A 155 -12.48 -6.83 8.72
CA GLY A 155 -11.92 -7.83 9.61
C GLY A 155 -11.42 -7.28 10.95
N GLY A 156 -11.43 -5.96 11.15
CA GLY A 156 -10.98 -5.29 12.36
C GLY A 156 -9.47 -5.17 12.51
N TYR A 157 -8.70 -5.49 11.45
CA TYR A 157 -7.23 -5.44 11.48
C TYR A 157 -6.67 -4.06 11.13
N GLY A 158 -7.37 -3.26 10.34
CA GLY A 158 -6.94 -1.94 9.90
C GLY A 158 -7.80 -0.80 10.41
N VAL A 159 -7.19 0.38 10.60
CA VAL A 159 -7.86 1.64 10.93
C VAL A 159 -7.24 2.81 10.14
N ASP A 160 -7.92 3.95 10.14
CA ASP A 160 -7.42 5.24 9.65
C ASP A 160 -6.86 5.18 8.22
N ARG A 161 -7.58 4.50 7.30
CA ARG A 161 -7.22 4.42 5.89
C ARG A 161 -7.15 5.81 5.25
N LYS A 162 -6.07 6.06 4.49
CA LYS A 162 -5.87 7.28 3.70
C LYS A 162 -5.45 6.95 2.28
N ILE A 163 -6.11 7.57 1.30
CA ILE A 163 -5.64 7.56 -0.08
C ILE A 163 -4.51 8.59 -0.20
N ILE A 164 -3.34 8.15 -0.62
CA ILE A 164 -2.13 8.99 -0.68
C ILE A 164 -1.79 9.43 -2.11
N ALA A 165 -2.08 8.56 -3.08
CA ALA A 165 -1.73 8.78 -4.48
C ALA A 165 -2.61 7.93 -5.40
N TYR A 166 -2.53 8.23 -6.69
CA TYR A 166 -3.07 7.40 -7.76
C TYR A 166 -2.15 7.45 -8.99
N ASN A 167 -2.23 6.44 -9.82
CA ASN A 167 -1.74 6.43 -11.19
C ASN A 167 -2.68 5.57 -12.04
N PHE A 168 -2.20 5.11 -13.18
CA PHE A 168 -2.98 4.20 -14.01
C PHE A 168 -2.17 2.94 -14.27
N PHE A 169 -2.86 1.81 -14.34
CA PHE A 169 -2.33 0.65 -15.02
C PHE A 169 -2.19 0.93 -16.52
N VAL A 170 -1.31 0.19 -17.13
CA VAL A 170 -1.10 0.18 -18.58
C VAL A 170 -1.13 -1.26 -19.08
N ILE A 171 -1.68 -1.49 -20.27
CA ILE A 171 -1.44 -2.73 -20.98
C ILE A 171 -0.25 -2.46 -21.89
N VAL A 172 0.82 -3.18 -21.64
CA VAL A 172 2.03 -3.13 -22.47
C VAL A 172 2.18 -4.42 -23.27
N GLY A 173 2.87 -4.36 -24.38
CA GLY A 173 3.04 -5.51 -25.25
C GLY A 173 4.14 -5.30 -26.29
N PRO A 174 4.34 -6.28 -27.18
CA PRO A 174 5.31 -6.19 -28.27
C PRO A 174 5.14 -4.92 -29.10
N ALA A 175 6.24 -4.30 -29.53
CA ALA A 175 6.22 -3.04 -30.28
C ALA A 175 5.47 -3.12 -31.62
N ASN A 176 5.40 -4.30 -32.22
CA ASN A 176 4.67 -4.57 -33.46
C ASN A 176 3.18 -4.87 -33.26
N ASP A 177 2.72 -4.89 -32.02
CA ASP A 177 1.32 -5.09 -31.60
C ASP A 177 0.57 -6.16 -32.41
N PRO A 178 0.98 -7.42 -32.34
CA PRO A 178 0.41 -8.48 -33.18
C PRO A 178 -1.08 -8.75 -32.91
N ALA A 179 -1.63 -8.33 -31.78
CA ALA A 179 -3.07 -8.40 -31.49
C ALA A 179 -3.84 -7.17 -32.00
N GLY A 180 -3.16 -6.06 -32.40
CA GLY A 180 -3.79 -4.88 -32.96
C GLY A 180 -4.61 -4.07 -31.95
N ILE A 181 -4.18 -3.98 -30.69
CA ILE A 181 -4.93 -3.29 -29.62
C ILE A 181 -4.47 -1.85 -29.37
N SER A 182 -3.38 -1.43 -30.02
CA SER A 182 -2.77 -0.13 -29.77
C SER A 182 -3.77 1.01 -30.03
N GLY A 183 -3.89 1.91 -29.05
CA GLY A 183 -4.79 3.06 -29.13
C GLY A 183 -6.26 2.76 -28.92
N MET A 184 -6.64 1.52 -28.62
CA MET A 184 -8.03 1.20 -28.24
C MET A 184 -8.40 1.93 -26.94
N THR A 185 -9.62 2.47 -26.89
CA THR A 185 -10.14 3.22 -25.72
C THR A 185 -11.01 2.38 -24.81
N ASN A 186 -11.33 1.15 -25.20
CA ASN A 186 -12.11 0.20 -24.41
C ASN A 186 -11.26 -1.01 -24.03
N VAL A 187 -10.86 -1.08 -22.76
CA VAL A 187 -10.00 -2.14 -22.22
C VAL A 187 -10.62 -3.52 -22.39
N SER A 188 -11.93 -3.68 -22.13
CA SER A 188 -12.60 -4.97 -22.29
C SER A 188 -12.58 -5.46 -23.75
N GLN A 189 -12.80 -4.57 -24.71
CA GLN A 189 -12.71 -4.92 -26.13
C GLN A 189 -11.28 -5.30 -26.54
N ALA A 190 -10.27 -4.63 -26.00
CA ALA A 190 -8.88 -4.98 -26.25
C ALA A 190 -8.52 -6.36 -25.69
N LEU A 191 -8.98 -6.70 -24.49
CA LEU A 191 -8.79 -8.04 -23.92
C LEU A 191 -9.50 -9.13 -24.73
N ILE A 192 -10.73 -8.87 -25.21
CA ILE A 192 -11.45 -9.76 -26.13
C ILE A 192 -10.64 -9.97 -27.42
N GLN A 193 -10.06 -8.90 -27.95
CA GLN A 193 -9.25 -8.97 -29.17
C GLN A 193 -7.97 -9.79 -28.96
N ILE A 194 -7.26 -9.58 -27.82
CA ILE A 194 -6.10 -10.41 -27.45
C ILE A 194 -6.51 -11.89 -27.36
N TYR A 195 -7.60 -12.17 -26.63
CA TYR A 195 -8.10 -13.53 -26.49
C TYR A 195 -8.36 -14.20 -27.85
N ASN A 196 -9.14 -13.54 -28.72
CA ASN A 196 -9.49 -14.08 -30.05
C ASN A 196 -8.25 -14.28 -30.92
N ALA A 197 -7.30 -13.34 -30.91
CA ALA A 197 -6.06 -13.44 -31.67
C ALA A 197 -5.18 -14.59 -31.17
N ALA A 198 -5.12 -14.82 -29.84
CA ALA A 198 -4.36 -15.92 -29.25
C ALA A 198 -4.86 -17.32 -29.64
N GLN A 199 -6.15 -17.46 -30.00
CA GLN A 199 -6.70 -18.76 -30.43
C GLN A 199 -6.17 -19.23 -31.79
N THR A 200 -5.64 -18.31 -32.60
CA THR A 200 -5.21 -18.59 -33.98
C THR A 200 -3.75 -18.22 -34.27
N ASN A 201 -3.12 -17.47 -33.37
CA ASN A 201 -1.76 -16.98 -33.53
C ASN A 201 -0.92 -17.24 -32.28
N SER A 202 -0.03 -18.22 -32.34
CA SER A 202 0.85 -18.60 -31.22
C SER A 202 1.88 -17.53 -30.83
N GLN A 203 2.01 -16.44 -31.59
CA GLN A 203 2.84 -15.29 -31.22
C GLN A 203 2.13 -14.36 -30.22
N ILE A 204 0.82 -14.52 -30.01
CA ILE A 204 0.07 -13.75 -29.04
C ILE A 204 0.17 -14.45 -27.70
N GLN A 205 0.83 -13.80 -26.74
CA GLN A 205 1.04 -14.30 -25.39
C GLN A 205 0.53 -13.28 -24.40
N TRP A 206 -0.04 -13.72 -23.29
CA TRP A 206 -0.39 -12.91 -22.13
C TRP A 206 0.36 -13.42 -20.91
N PHE A 207 0.95 -12.47 -20.16
CA PHE A 207 1.64 -12.76 -18.92
C PHE A 207 0.90 -12.14 -17.75
N THR A 208 0.71 -12.92 -16.70
CA THR A 208 0.09 -12.46 -15.46
C THR A 208 0.96 -12.74 -14.26
N ARG A 209 0.88 -11.89 -13.27
CA ARG A 209 1.53 -12.12 -11.97
C ARG A 209 0.93 -13.33 -11.25
N ASN A 210 -0.40 -13.37 -11.16
CA ASN A 210 -1.18 -14.40 -10.43
C ASN A 210 -0.61 -14.72 -9.03
N ASP A 211 -0.19 -13.66 -8.29
CA ASP A 211 0.49 -13.74 -6.99
C ASP A 211 -0.34 -13.14 -5.84
N GLY A 212 -1.64 -12.89 -6.05
CA GLY A 212 -2.53 -12.25 -5.07
C GLY A 212 -2.25 -10.75 -4.84
N SER A 213 -1.41 -10.12 -5.69
CA SER A 213 -1.14 -8.68 -5.63
C SER A 213 -2.34 -7.83 -6.06
N GLY A 214 -2.24 -6.51 -5.82
CA GLY A 214 -3.23 -5.54 -6.31
C GLY A 214 -3.32 -5.54 -7.83
N THR A 215 -2.19 -5.66 -8.54
CA THR A 215 -2.15 -5.78 -10.00
C THR A 215 -2.84 -7.06 -10.49
N ALA A 216 -2.58 -8.21 -9.85
CA ALA A 216 -3.25 -9.47 -10.18
C ALA A 216 -4.77 -9.40 -9.95
N THR A 217 -5.19 -8.73 -8.86
CA THR A 217 -6.61 -8.48 -8.57
C THR A 217 -7.25 -7.58 -9.62
N ALA A 218 -6.59 -6.47 -9.99
CA ALA A 218 -7.06 -5.56 -11.04
C ALA A 218 -7.18 -6.29 -12.39
N GLU A 219 -6.17 -7.07 -12.77
CA GLU A 219 -6.16 -7.87 -14.00
C GLU A 219 -7.32 -8.87 -14.05
N SER A 220 -7.53 -9.63 -12.96
CA SER A 220 -8.66 -10.58 -12.85
C SER A 220 -10.01 -9.88 -13.04
N ASN A 221 -10.17 -8.68 -12.47
CA ASN A 221 -11.38 -7.88 -12.63
C ASN A 221 -11.56 -7.37 -14.07
N LEU A 222 -10.49 -6.98 -14.75
CA LEU A 222 -10.54 -6.57 -16.15
C LEU A 222 -10.95 -7.72 -17.08
N TRP A 223 -10.37 -8.91 -16.92
CA TRP A 223 -10.75 -10.10 -17.67
C TRP A 223 -12.20 -10.50 -17.40
N LYS A 224 -12.65 -10.43 -16.13
CA LYS A 224 -14.05 -10.66 -15.76
C LYS A 224 -14.99 -9.64 -16.43
N ALA A 225 -14.63 -8.34 -16.45
CA ALA A 225 -15.39 -7.30 -17.13
C ALA A 225 -15.43 -7.50 -18.66
N ALA A 226 -14.42 -8.15 -19.23
CA ALA A 226 -14.40 -8.58 -20.63
C ALA A 226 -15.23 -9.85 -20.90
N GLY A 227 -15.84 -10.45 -19.88
CA GLY A 227 -16.71 -11.64 -20.00
C GLY A 227 -15.98 -12.98 -19.81
N TYR A 228 -14.72 -12.98 -19.36
CA TYR A 228 -13.94 -14.21 -19.19
C TYR A 228 -13.83 -14.64 -17.72
N ASN A 229 -13.84 -15.95 -17.50
CA ASN A 229 -13.52 -16.54 -16.21
C ASN A 229 -12.00 -16.65 -16.08
N TYR A 230 -11.43 -15.86 -15.16
CA TYR A 230 -9.98 -15.78 -14.96
C TYR A 230 -9.35 -17.12 -14.58
N THR A 231 -10.04 -17.94 -13.77
CA THR A 231 -9.56 -19.29 -13.40
C THR A 231 -9.45 -20.21 -14.61
N LEU A 232 -10.37 -20.08 -15.58
CA LEU A 232 -10.29 -20.85 -16.83
C LEU A 232 -9.20 -20.32 -17.76
N LEU A 233 -8.90 -18.99 -17.74
CA LEU A 233 -7.77 -18.44 -18.49
C LEU A 233 -6.44 -18.99 -17.98
N LEU A 234 -6.26 -19.13 -16.67
CA LEU A 234 -5.04 -19.71 -16.08
C LEU A 234 -4.79 -21.18 -16.49
N GLN A 235 -5.80 -21.88 -17.00
CA GLN A 235 -5.67 -23.24 -17.54
C GLN A 235 -5.23 -23.27 -19.01
N GLN A 236 -5.25 -22.11 -19.71
CA GLN A 236 -4.88 -21.98 -21.12
C GLN A 236 -3.38 -21.70 -21.29
N THR A 237 -2.54 -22.57 -20.75
CA THR A 237 -1.09 -22.38 -20.63
C THR A 237 -0.33 -22.28 -21.96
N SER A 238 -0.99 -22.46 -23.11
CA SER A 238 -0.39 -22.27 -24.44
C SER A 238 -0.15 -20.80 -24.78
N TRP A 239 -0.86 -19.87 -24.14
CA TRP A 239 -0.76 -18.43 -24.41
C TRP A 239 -0.94 -17.54 -23.17
N PHE A 240 -1.50 -18.08 -22.07
CA PHE A 240 -1.78 -17.34 -20.82
C PHE A 240 -0.88 -17.88 -19.70
N HIS A 241 0.12 -17.11 -19.31
CA HIS A 241 1.24 -17.57 -18.49
C HIS A 241 1.29 -16.88 -17.13
N ALA A 242 1.12 -17.65 -16.06
CA ALA A 242 1.28 -17.18 -14.70
C ALA A 242 2.76 -17.23 -14.29
N SER A 243 3.33 -16.09 -13.90
CA SER A 243 4.73 -15.99 -13.44
C SER A 243 4.88 -16.34 -11.96
N GLY A 244 3.89 -16.00 -11.13
CA GLY A 244 4.00 -16.08 -9.67
C GLY A 244 5.04 -15.12 -9.08
N GLN A 245 5.45 -14.08 -9.84
CA GLN A 245 6.53 -13.16 -9.48
C GLN A 245 6.04 -11.73 -9.28
N GLY A 246 6.88 -10.88 -8.65
CA GLY A 246 6.67 -9.44 -8.55
C GLY A 246 6.56 -8.75 -9.91
N MET A 247 6.11 -7.47 -9.90
CA MET A 247 5.79 -6.75 -11.13
C MET A 247 6.98 -6.63 -12.08
N GLY A 248 8.13 -6.18 -11.57
CA GLY A 248 9.33 -6.01 -12.39
C GLY A 248 9.81 -7.32 -13.01
N GLN A 249 9.85 -8.42 -12.26
CA GLN A 249 10.24 -9.73 -12.78
C GLN A 249 9.25 -10.23 -13.84
N THR A 250 7.95 -10.02 -13.63
CA THR A 250 6.94 -10.44 -14.62
C THR A 250 7.06 -9.63 -15.92
N LEU A 251 7.41 -8.32 -15.83
CA LEU A 251 7.71 -7.50 -17.01
C LEU A 251 8.91 -8.04 -17.82
N LEU A 252 9.98 -8.46 -17.12
CA LEU A 252 11.15 -9.07 -17.77
C LEU A 252 10.78 -10.39 -18.46
N ILE A 253 9.96 -11.23 -17.82
CA ILE A 253 9.48 -12.49 -18.39
C ILE A 253 8.60 -12.20 -19.64
N ALA A 254 7.68 -11.24 -19.54
CA ALA A 254 6.82 -10.86 -20.66
C ALA A 254 7.64 -10.29 -21.85
N ASN A 255 8.70 -9.54 -21.56
CA ASN A 255 9.59 -8.98 -22.57
C ASN A 255 10.39 -10.06 -23.33
N ASN A 256 10.86 -11.07 -22.60
CA ASN A 256 11.76 -12.10 -23.13
C ASN A 256 11.03 -13.32 -23.68
N GLY A 257 9.75 -13.47 -23.36
CA GLY A 257 8.98 -14.68 -23.64
C GLY A 257 9.46 -15.89 -22.82
N ILE A 258 8.65 -16.94 -22.75
CA ILE A 258 9.03 -18.19 -22.11
C ILE A 258 10.00 -18.97 -23.01
N GLY A 259 11.16 -19.34 -22.45
CA GLY A 259 12.17 -20.10 -23.19
C GLY A 259 12.77 -19.36 -24.40
N GLY A 260 12.73 -18.03 -24.42
CA GLY A 260 13.16 -17.23 -25.58
C GLY A 260 12.10 -17.15 -26.69
N GLY A 261 10.84 -17.40 -26.36
CA GLY A 261 9.70 -17.25 -27.25
C GLY A 261 9.28 -15.83 -27.55
N ALA A 262 8.06 -15.65 -28.02
CA ALA A 262 7.52 -14.32 -28.32
C ALA A 262 7.32 -13.49 -27.06
N ALA A 263 7.68 -12.22 -27.11
CA ALA A 263 7.27 -11.24 -26.11
C ALA A 263 5.75 -11.13 -26.08
N GLY A 264 5.17 -10.89 -24.90
CA GLY A 264 3.72 -10.89 -24.75
C GLY A 264 3.16 -9.63 -24.13
N TYR A 265 1.84 -9.61 -24.05
CA TYR A 265 1.09 -8.56 -23.38
C TYR A 265 1.03 -8.79 -21.88
N ILE A 266 0.96 -7.72 -21.12
CA ILE A 266 0.89 -7.75 -19.65
C ILE A 266 0.24 -6.47 -19.12
N LEU A 267 -0.50 -6.60 -18.01
CA LEU A 267 -0.91 -5.45 -17.20
C LEU A 267 0.23 -5.05 -16.26
N SER A 268 0.60 -3.79 -16.27
CA SER A 268 1.57 -3.20 -15.33
C SER A 268 1.03 -1.88 -14.78
N ASP A 269 1.48 -1.47 -13.59
CA ASP A 269 1.37 -0.06 -13.22
C ASP A 269 2.39 0.78 -14.02
N MET A 270 2.04 2.05 -14.25
CA MET A 270 2.86 2.96 -15.02
C MET A 270 4.24 3.16 -14.40
N GLY A 271 4.31 3.23 -13.06
CA GLY A 271 5.55 3.50 -12.35
C GLY A 271 6.57 2.39 -12.57
N THR A 272 6.21 1.13 -12.32
CA THR A 272 7.10 -0.01 -12.54
C THR A 272 7.46 -0.15 -14.03
N TYR A 273 6.49 0.04 -14.93
CA TYR A 273 6.79 0.01 -16.38
C TYR A 273 7.90 1.00 -16.74
N LEU A 274 7.81 2.26 -16.31
CA LEU A 274 8.80 3.29 -16.64
C LEU A 274 10.16 3.01 -15.99
N ALA A 275 10.17 2.48 -14.76
CA ALA A 275 11.40 2.10 -14.07
C ALA A 275 12.19 1.01 -14.82
N TYR A 276 11.52 0.16 -15.56
CA TYR A 276 12.15 -0.89 -16.37
C TYR A 276 12.36 -0.48 -17.84
N TYR A 277 11.46 0.32 -18.41
CA TYR A 277 11.52 0.73 -19.82
C TYR A 277 12.58 1.82 -20.08
N THR A 278 12.64 2.83 -19.22
CA THR A 278 13.53 3.98 -19.42
C THR A 278 15.02 3.60 -19.43
N PRO A 279 15.52 2.74 -18.54
CA PRO A 279 16.91 2.27 -18.62
C PRO A 279 17.14 1.22 -19.72
N GLY A 280 16.11 0.81 -20.45
CA GLY A 280 16.21 -0.14 -21.57
C GLY A 280 16.17 -1.61 -21.17
N ASN A 281 15.76 -1.93 -19.94
CA ASN A 281 15.66 -3.32 -19.45
C ASN A 281 14.56 -4.12 -20.18
N ILE A 282 13.55 -3.43 -20.71
CA ILE A 282 12.48 -4.01 -21.53
C ILE A 282 12.25 -3.18 -22.80
N GLN A 283 11.69 -3.84 -23.84
CA GLN A 283 11.35 -3.24 -25.13
C GLN A 283 9.83 -3.15 -25.36
N LEU A 284 9.03 -3.67 -24.42
CA LEU A 284 7.58 -3.60 -24.49
C LEU A 284 7.09 -2.15 -24.58
N LYS A 285 6.04 -1.92 -25.35
CA LYS A 285 5.44 -0.60 -25.56
C LYS A 285 4.07 -0.51 -24.91
N ILE A 286 3.69 0.69 -24.47
CA ILE A 286 2.33 0.96 -24.00
C ILE A 286 1.39 0.81 -25.19
N GLN A 287 0.41 -0.07 -25.06
CA GLN A 287 -0.65 -0.27 -26.04
C GLN A 287 -1.93 0.45 -25.61
N ILE A 288 -2.24 0.41 -24.30
CA ILE A 288 -3.43 1.08 -23.72
C ILE A 288 -3.05 1.75 -22.41
N GLN A 289 -3.52 2.98 -22.23
CA GLN A 289 -3.31 3.77 -21.01
C GLN A 289 -4.47 4.74 -20.73
N ALA A 290 -4.47 5.33 -19.54
CA ALA A 290 -5.33 6.46 -19.14
C ALA A 290 -6.85 6.21 -19.28
N GLN A 291 -7.28 4.97 -19.11
CA GLN A 291 -8.70 4.60 -19.10
C GLN A 291 -9.23 4.51 -17.66
N LYS A 292 -10.52 4.82 -17.44
CA LYS A 292 -11.16 4.67 -16.12
C LYS A 292 -10.95 3.26 -15.54
N ALA A 293 -11.07 2.24 -16.37
CA ALA A 293 -10.91 0.84 -15.97
C ALA A 293 -9.46 0.49 -15.55
N LEU A 294 -8.48 1.33 -15.89
CA LEU A 294 -7.07 1.17 -15.54
C LEU A 294 -6.65 2.03 -14.34
N LEU A 295 -7.59 2.67 -13.65
CA LEU A 295 -7.28 3.47 -12.46
C LEU A 295 -6.65 2.60 -11.38
N ASN A 296 -5.61 3.12 -10.75
CA ASN A 296 -4.84 2.47 -9.69
C ASN A 296 -4.66 3.46 -8.54
N VAL A 297 -5.21 3.13 -7.37
CA VAL A 297 -5.28 4.03 -6.20
C VAL A 297 -4.51 3.41 -5.05
N TYR A 298 -3.59 4.17 -4.47
CA TYR A 298 -2.71 3.74 -3.38
C TYR A 298 -3.22 4.27 -2.05
N SER A 299 -3.31 3.37 -1.08
CA SER A 299 -3.78 3.67 0.28
C SER A 299 -2.75 3.28 1.32
N ALA A 300 -2.69 4.09 2.39
CA ALA A 300 -2.04 3.79 3.65
C ALA A 300 -3.10 3.39 4.66
N ILE A 301 -2.90 2.28 5.37
CA ILE A 301 -3.81 1.79 6.42
C ILE A 301 -2.97 1.37 7.62
N ILE A 302 -3.32 1.85 8.79
CA ILE A 302 -2.60 1.54 10.04
C ILE A 302 -3.19 0.26 10.64
N ASP A 303 -2.35 -0.60 11.19
CA ASP A 303 -2.79 -1.77 11.94
C ASP A 303 -3.53 -1.32 13.20
N ASN A 304 -4.66 -1.97 13.48
CA ASN A 304 -5.57 -1.57 14.55
C ASN A 304 -4.99 -1.94 15.94
N PRO A 305 -4.51 -0.97 16.73
CA PRO A 305 -3.93 -1.26 18.05
C PRO A 305 -4.97 -1.73 19.08
N GLN A 306 -6.26 -1.65 18.77
CA GLN A 306 -7.35 -2.16 19.61
C GLN A 306 -7.69 -3.63 19.31
N ASN A 307 -7.12 -4.20 18.24
CA ASN A 307 -7.30 -5.62 17.93
C ASN A 307 -6.40 -6.47 18.85
N ALA A 308 -7.02 -7.27 19.72
CA ALA A 308 -6.32 -8.10 20.70
C ALA A 308 -5.37 -9.16 20.07
N ALA A 309 -5.56 -9.48 18.80
CA ALA A 309 -4.65 -10.38 18.05
C ALA A 309 -3.35 -9.68 17.62
N LEU A 310 -3.31 -8.35 17.61
CA LEU A 310 -2.17 -7.55 17.22
C LEU A 310 -1.48 -6.99 18.48
N THR A 311 -0.22 -7.32 18.68
CA THR A 311 0.56 -6.85 19.84
C THR A 311 1.78 -6.07 19.37
N GLY A 312 2.10 -4.99 20.10
CA GLY A 312 3.33 -4.22 19.84
C GLY A 312 3.27 -3.27 18.65
N ILE A 313 2.09 -3.00 18.08
CA ILE A 313 1.92 -2.07 16.97
C ILE A 313 2.41 -0.67 17.34
N ASN A 314 3.33 -0.13 16.56
CA ASN A 314 3.85 1.23 16.73
C ASN A 314 2.90 2.27 16.10
N PHE A 315 1.68 2.33 16.65
CA PHE A 315 0.59 3.16 16.14
C PHE A 315 1.00 4.63 15.97
N ASN A 316 1.74 5.20 16.95
CA ASN A 316 2.13 6.60 16.90
C ASN A 316 3.11 6.90 15.75
N ALA A 317 4.07 6.01 15.49
CA ALA A 317 4.98 6.16 14.37
C ALA A 317 4.24 5.97 13.02
N ALA A 318 3.30 5.02 12.96
CA ALA A 318 2.45 4.81 11.78
C ALA A 318 1.60 6.06 11.48
N MET A 319 0.97 6.66 12.52
CA MET A 319 0.23 7.91 12.37
C MET A 319 1.11 9.08 11.93
N ALA A 320 2.33 9.21 12.48
CA ALA A 320 3.27 10.22 12.05
C ALA A 320 3.62 10.06 10.56
N PHE A 321 3.79 8.83 10.11
CA PHE A 321 4.08 8.55 8.70
C PHE A 321 2.88 8.80 7.78
N VAL A 322 1.67 8.37 8.16
CA VAL A 322 0.45 8.69 7.39
C VAL A 322 0.26 10.22 7.29
N ASN A 323 0.42 10.95 8.40
CA ASN A 323 0.34 12.42 8.39
C ASN A 323 1.41 13.05 7.50
N PHE A 324 2.63 12.50 7.47
CA PHE A 324 3.67 12.94 6.56
C PHE A 324 3.27 12.70 5.10
N LEU A 325 2.79 11.50 4.75
CA LEU A 325 2.39 11.14 3.38
C LEU A 325 1.30 12.07 2.82
N VAL A 326 0.37 12.53 3.66
CA VAL A 326 -0.74 13.41 3.25
C VAL A 326 -0.45 14.91 3.45
N SER A 327 0.70 15.27 4.04
CA SER A 327 1.14 16.65 4.16
C SER A 327 1.56 17.25 2.81
N ASP A 328 1.64 18.57 2.73
CA ASP A 328 2.13 19.25 1.52
C ASP A 328 3.51 18.74 1.09
N GLU A 329 4.43 18.51 2.05
CA GLU A 329 5.75 17.96 1.80
C GLU A 329 5.69 16.56 1.21
N GLY A 330 4.94 15.64 1.83
CA GLY A 330 4.78 14.28 1.35
C GLY A 330 4.11 14.21 -0.02
N GLN A 331 3.08 15.02 -0.23
CA GLN A 331 2.37 15.09 -1.52
C GLN A 331 3.25 15.69 -2.63
N GLN A 332 4.10 16.68 -2.32
CA GLN A 332 5.09 17.22 -3.27
C GLN A 332 6.16 16.17 -3.63
N LEU A 333 6.66 15.40 -2.66
CA LEU A 333 7.62 14.32 -2.92
C LEU A 333 6.99 13.27 -3.83
N ILE A 334 5.77 12.83 -3.55
CA ILE A 334 5.03 11.88 -4.39
C ILE A 334 4.83 12.43 -5.80
N GLY A 335 4.38 13.69 -5.93
CA GLY A 335 4.08 14.31 -7.23
C GLY A 335 5.31 14.63 -8.07
N ASN A 336 6.46 14.89 -7.46
CA ASN A 336 7.70 15.17 -8.16
C ASN A 336 8.54 13.93 -8.43
N TYR A 337 8.18 12.79 -7.81
CA TYR A 337 8.95 11.58 -7.95
C TYR A 337 8.92 11.06 -9.40
N GLY A 338 10.09 10.80 -9.94
CA GLY A 338 10.26 10.31 -11.31
C GLY A 338 10.40 11.40 -12.36
N VAL A 339 10.03 12.67 -12.11
CA VAL A 339 10.08 13.75 -13.10
C VAL A 339 11.49 13.90 -13.70
N THR A 340 12.52 13.87 -12.88
CA THR A 340 13.92 13.98 -13.34
C THR A 340 14.37 12.74 -14.11
N SER A 341 13.99 11.55 -13.67
CA SER A 341 14.47 10.28 -14.24
C SER A 341 13.69 9.82 -15.46
N TYR A 342 12.38 10.12 -15.50
CA TYR A 342 11.44 9.59 -16.50
C TYR A 342 10.73 10.68 -17.30
N ASN A 343 11.07 11.97 -17.07
CA ASN A 343 10.42 13.14 -17.66
C ASN A 343 8.91 13.21 -17.40
N GLN A 344 8.45 12.50 -16.36
CA GLN A 344 7.06 12.53 -15.88
C GLN A 344 6.99 11.97 -14.45
N SER A 345 6.00 12.41 -13.70
CA SER A 345 5.71 11.84 -12.38
C SER A 345 5.23 10.39 -12.50
N LEU A 346 5.69 9.51 -11.61
CA LEU A 346 5.21 8.13 -11.53
C LEU A 346 3.90 8.01 -10.75
N PHE A 347 3.60 8.98 -9.90
CA PHE A 347 2.41 9.02 -9.05
C PHE A 347 1.80 10.40 -9.06
N THR A 348 0.48 10.48 -9.05
CA THR A 348 -0.23 11.75 -8.88
C THR A 348 -0.72 11.85 -7.44
N PRO A 349 -0.41 12.94 -6.71
CA PRO A 349 -0.89 13.19 -5.37
C PRO A 349 -2.42 13.22 -5.30
N PHE A 350 -3.01 12.55 -4.31
CA PHE A 350 -4.47 12.52 -4.17
C PHE A 350 -5.02 13.72 -3.42
N VAL A 351 -4.31 14.19 -2.38
CA VAL A 351 -4.81 15.24 -1.48
C VAL A 351 -5.18 16.54 -2.21
N PRO A 352 -4.38 17.06 -3.15
CA PRO A 352 -4.75 18.26 -3.91
C PRO A 352 -6.03 18.10 -4.74
N LEU A 353 -6.30 16.89 -5.23
CA LEU A 353 -7.54 16.59 -5.95
C LEU A 353 -8.74 16.50 -4.97
N ALA A 354 -8.57 15.83 -3.84
CA ALA A 354 -9.63 15.65 -2.83
C ALA A 354 -10.01 16.98 -2.15
N SER A 355 -9.04 17.86 -1.90
CA SER A 355 -9.27 19.20 -1.30
C SER A 355 -9.81 20.23 -2.29
N GLY A 356 -9.86 19.90 -3.59
CA GLY A 356 -10.27 20.85 -4.63
C GLY A 356 -9.20 21.87 -5.04
N THR A 357 -7.98 21.78 -4.51
CA THR A 357 -6.84 22.59 -4.95
C THR A 357 -6.51 22.31 -6.42
N VAL A 358 -6.65 21.04 -6.85
CA VAL A 358 -6.66 20.64 -8.27
C VAL A 358 -8.08 20.29 -8.65
N SER A 359 -8.65 21.02 -9.61
CA SER A 359 -10.02 20.80 -10.05
C SER A 359 -10.09 19.78 -11.20
N ASN A 360 -10.52 18.55 -10.88
CA ASN A 360 -10.87 17.54 -11.88
C ASN A 360 -11.99 16.62 -11.31
N ASN A 361 -13.24 17.12 -11.39
CA ASN A 361 -14.40 16.41 -10.84
C ASN A 361 -14.64 15.04 -11.49
N THR A 362 -14.33 14.88 -12.78
CA THR A 362 -14.46 13.59 -13.47
C THR A 362 -13.51 12.55 -12.87
N LEU A 363 -12.25 12.91 -12.70
CA LEU A 363 -11.26 12.02 -12.13
C LEU A 363 -11.52 11.73 -10.64
N LEU A 364 -11.91 12.75 -9.87
CA LEU A 364 -12.32 12.54 -8.48
C LEU A 364 -13.53 11.59 -8.40
N GLY A 365 -14.52 11.72 -9.27
CA GLY A 365 -15.64 10.79 -9.37
C GLY A 365 -15.20 9.36 -9.73
N TRP A 366 -14.19 9.20 -10.59
CA TRP A 366 -13.62 7.88 -10.88
C TRP A 366 -12.96 7.27 -9.65
N ILE A 367 -12.15 8.05 -8.91
CA ILE A 367 -11.46 7.59 -7.70
C ILE A 367 -12.48 7.22 -6.62
N LYS A 368 -13.50 8.05 -6.42
CA LYS A 368 -14.59 7.75 -5.47
C LYS A 368 -15.27 6.42 -5.82
N SER A 369 -15.73 6.26 -7.06
CA SER A 369 -16.36 5.02 -7.51
C SER A 369 -15.49 3.78 -7.39
N TYR A 370 -14.15 3.94 -7.43
CA TYR A 370 -13.18 2.86 -7.40
C TYR A 370 -12.69 2.50 -6.01
N ALA A 371 -12.58 3.49 -5.09
CA ALA A 371 -11.85 3.33 -3.84
C ALA A 371 -12.51 3.89 -2.58
N TYR A 372 -13.65 4.60 -2.68
CA TYR A 372 -14.40 5.04 -1.51
C TYR A 372 -15.30 3.92 -1.00
N ILE A 373 -15.47 3.86 0.31
CA ILE A 373 -16.14 2.79 1.02
C ILE A 373 -17.32 3.39 1.77
N ASP A 374 -18.51 2.81 1.63
CA ASP A 374 -19.69 3.22 2.40
C ASP A 374 -19.77 2.50 3.76
N SER A 375 -20.78 2.83 4.55
CA SER A 375 -21.02 2.22 5.86
C SER A 375 -21.34 0.72 5.81
N ASN A 376 -21.70 0.20 4.63
CA ASN A 376 -22.00 -1.21 4.40
C ASN A 376 -20.81 -1.98 3.80
N ASN A 377 -19.63 -1.37 3.75
CA ASN A 377 -18.42 -1.94 3.17
C ASN A 377 -18.49 -2.15 1.64
N VAL A 378 -19.34 -1.38 0.98
CA VAL A 378 -19.44 -1.38 -0.48
C VAL A 378 -18.60 -0.24 -1.05
N ILE A 379 -17.80 -0.56 -2.06
CA ILE A 379 -17.03 0.45 -2.79
C ILE A 379 -17.97 1.19 -3.74
N ASN A 380 -18.16 2.50 -3.51
CA ASN A 380 -18.99 3.36 -4.33
C ASN A 380 -18.68 4.86 -4.10
N ASP A 381 -19.23 5.73 -4.93
CA ASP A 381 -18.97 7.17 -4.91
C ASP A 381 -19.70 7.95 -3.80
N SER A 382 -20.65 7.32 -3.09
CA SER A 382 -21.31 7.88 -1.91
C SER A 382 -20.57 7.57 -0.60
N GLY A 383 -19.54 6.76 -0.65
CA GLY A 383 -18.67 6.42 0.48
C GLY A 383 -17.68 7.50 0.87
N THR A 384 -16.75 7.14 1.71
CA THR A 384 -15.61 7.97 2.15
C THR A 384 -14.31 7.18 1.97
N GLU A 385 -13.15 7.85 2.04
CA GLU A 385 -11.88 7.12 1.99
C GLU A 385 -11.68 6.20 3.21
N CYS A 386 -12.23 6.58 4.39
CA CYS A 386 -12.26 5.75 5.60
C CYS A 386 -13.61 5.95 6.31
N PRO A 387 -14.54 4.98 6.25
CA PRO A 387 -15.79 5.04 6.98
C PRO A 387 -15.58 5.24 8.49
N PRO A 388 -16.50 5.96 9.18
CA PRO A 388 -16.35 6.30 10.59
C PRO A 388 -16.07 5.10 11.51
N GLN A 389 -16.67 3.94 11.23
CA GLN A 389 -16.48 2.72 12.02
C GLN A 389 -15.05 2.15 11.95
N TYR A 390 -14.25 2.57 10.98
CA TYR A 390 -12.84 2.16 10.81
C TYR A 390 -11.84 3.24 11.21
N ARG A 391 -12.31 4.30 11.87
CA ARG A 391 -11.44 5.31 12.47
C ARG A 391 -11.12 4.89 13.89
N TYR A 392 -9.88 5.09 14.30
CA TYR A 392 -9.37 4.64 15.62
C TYR A 392 -10.29 5.00 16.79
N ASN A 393 -10.93 6.15 16.79
CA ASN A 393 -11.84 6.63 17.82
C ASN A 393 -13.34 6.44 17.48
N ALA A 394 -13.70 5.38 16.77
CA ALA A 394 -15.10 4.97 16.54
C ALA A 394 -16.03 6.14 16.10
N GLY A 395 -15.70 6.79 14.98
CA GLY A 395 -16.52 7.87 14.40
C GLY A 395 -16.12 9.28 14.84
N ASN A 396 -15.31 9.46 15.86
CA ASN A 396 -14.68 10.74 16.14
C ASN A 396 -13.52 10.98 15.16
N LEU A 397 -13.30 12.26 14.84
CA LEU A 397 -12.08 12.65 14.16
C LEU A 397 -10.87 12.17 14.95
N TYR A 398 -9.91 11.50 14.29
CA TYR A 398 -8.66 11.22 14.93
C TYR A 398 -8.02 12.56 15.29
N SER A 399 -8.09 12.89 16.56
CA SER A 399 -7.16 13.82 17.18
C SER A 399 -6.05 12.92 17.70
N PRO A 400 -4.80 13.00 17.19
CA PRO A 400 -3.70 12.28 17.81
C PRO A 400 -3.79 12.65 19.30
N SER A 401 -3.86 11.63 20.18
CA SER A 401 -3.92 11.95 21.60
C SER A 401 -2.73 12.86 21.86
N TYR A 402 -2.96 13.98 22.51
CA TYR A 402 -1.93 14.99 22.77
C TYR A 402 -0.68 14.34 23.37
N ASP A 403 -0.85 13.24 24.08
CA ASP A 403 0.21 12.43 24.67
C ASP A 403 1.10 11.70 23.63
N ALA A 404 0.55 11.27 22.50
CA ALA A 404 1.36 10.66 21.45
C ALA A 404 2.26 11.69 20.75
N LEU A 405 1.75 12.92 20.52
CA LEU A 405 2.51 14.02 19.94
C LEU A 405 3.39 14.71 20.99
N ALA A 406 2.94 14.85 22.24
CA ALA A 406 3.70 15.40 23.34
C ALA A 406 4.90 14.51 23.71
N ASN A 407 4.73 13.20 23.71
CA ASN A 407 5.83 12.24 23.87
C ASN A 407 6.81 12.22 22.69
N MET A 408 6.42 12.78 21.53
CA MET A 408 7.27 12.95 20.35
C MET A 408 7.94 14.35 20.30
N ASN A 409 7.71 15.21 21.27
CA ASN A 409 8.25 16.59 21.30
C ASN A 409 7.90 17.42 20.05
N LEU A 410 6.79 17.12 19.42
CA LEU A 410 6.24 17.92 18.34
C LEU A 410 5.64 19.17 18.98
N SER A 411 6.36 20.30 18.90
CA SER A 411 5.85 21.59 19.37
C SER A 411 4.46 21.84 18.79
N ALA A 412 3.57 22.43 19.60
CA ALA A 412 2.16 22.69 19.33
C ALA A 412 1.85 23.57 18.08
N SER A 413 2.80 23.79 17.20
CA SER A 413 2.67 24.56 15.96
C SER A 413 2.37 23.71 14.72
N ILE A 414 2.30 22.38 14.83
CA ILE A 414 1.78 21.57 13.73
C ILE A 414 0.27 21.48 13.91
N SER A 415 -0.47 22.39 13.28
CA SER A 415 -1.90 22.19 13.05
C SER A 415 -2.02 20.95 12.17
N VAL A 416 -2.33 19.80 12.78
CA VAL A 416 -2.71 18.60 12.04
C VAL A 416 -3.96 18.99 11.24
N PRO A 417 -3.94 18.93 9.91
CA PRO A 417 -5.14 19.20 9.14
C PRO A 417 -6.24 18.25 9.65
N ASN A 418 -7.42 18.81 9.92
CA ASN A 418 -8.56 18.05 10.42
C ASN A 418 -9.15 17.25 9.25
N TYR A 419 -8.50 16.16 8.89
CA TYR A 419 -8.60 15.44 7.62
C TYR A 419 -9.93 14.73 7.41
N TYR A 420 -10.68 14.49 8.50
CA TYR A 420 -11.97 13.83 8.44
C TYR A 420 -13.17 14.78 8.40
N SER A 421 -12.94 16.11 8.43
CA SER A 421 -14.02 17.09 8.51
C SER A 421 -14.71 17.39 7.17
N THR A 422 -14.33 16.73 6.08
CA THR A 422 -14.85 17.07 4.74
C THR A 422 -16.15 16.38 4.35
N ASP A 423 -16.89 15.79 5.30
CA ASP A 423 -18.21 15.27 4.96
C ASP A 423 -19.33 16.33 5.01
N SER A 424 -19.12 17.58 5.40
CA SER A 424 -20.18 18.60 5.27
C SER A 424 -19.84 20.06 5.64
N GLN A 425 -18.59 20.50 5.81
CA GLN A 425 -18.34 21.93 6.05
C GLN A 425 -17.07 22.43 5.37
N GLN A 426 -17.21 23.59 4.74
CA GLN A 426 -16.16 24.32 4.02
C GLN A 426 -14.89 24.51 4.86
N LEU A 427 -13.77 23.98 4.36
CA LEU A 427 -12.44 24.34 4.80
C LEU A 427 -12.18 25.80 4.40
N THR A 428 -12.20 26.70 5.36
CA THR A 428 -11.58 28.01 5.20
C THR A 428 -10.07 27.81 5.37
N LEU A 429 -9.38 27.49 4.28
CA LEU A 429 -7.92 27.44 4.25
C LEU A 429 -7.39 28.86 4.36
N ALA A 430 -6.47 29.09 5.28
CA ALA A 430 -5.63 30.27 5.25
C ALA A 430 -4.92 30.33 3.88
N GLN A 431 -5.08 31.46 3.19
CA GLN A 431 -4.52 31.69 1.85
C GLN A 431 -3.01 31.43 1.86
N PRO A 432 -2.46 30.60 0.97
CA PRO A 432 -1.04 30.55 0.75
C PRO A 432 -0.62 31.86 0.08
N SER A 433 0.44 32.46 0.59
CA SER A 433 1.10 33.61 -0.01
C SER A 433 1.42 33.34 -1.49
N THR A 434 1.00 34.26 -2.33
CA THR A 434 1.15 34.29 -3.79
C THR A 434 2.51 33.80 -4.29
N TYR A 435 2.52 32.65 -4.97
CA TYR A 435 3.66 32.25 -5.78
C TYR A 435 3.59 32.99 -7.12
N SER A 436 4.51 33.95 -7.30
CA SER A 436 4.71 34.70 -8.53
C SER A 436 5.20 33.75 -9.63
N GLN A 437 4.40 33.59 -10.68
CA GLN A 437 4.87 32.99 -11.92
C GLN A 437 5.89 33.92 -12.59
N SER A 438 7.16 33.58 -12.52
CA SER A 438 8.17 34.18 -13.39
C SER A 438 8.06 33.55 -14.79
N SER A 439 7.65 34.39 -15.74
CA SER A 439 7.61 34.11 -17.16
C SER A 439 8.99 33.68 -17.70
N VAL A 440 9.10 32.44 -18.18
CA VAL A 440 10.23 32.02 -19.02
C VAL A 440 10.02 32.61 -20.41
N LYS A 441 10.84 33.60 -20.75
CA LYS A 441 10.95 34.11 -22.13
C LYS A 441 11.65 33.04 -22.98
N THR A 442 10.95 32.56 -23.99
CA THR A 442 11.54 31.85 -25.12
C THR A 442 12.34 32.82 -25.96
N ASN A 443 13.66 32.69 -26.02
CA ASN A 443 14.45 33.22 -27.14
C ASN A 443 14.65 32.09 -28.16
N ARG A 444 14.08 32.32 -29.34
CA ARG A 444 14.53 31.70 -30.59
C ARG A 444 15.68 32.57 -31.15
N GLU A 445 16.79 31.94 -31.42
CA GLU A 445 17.62 32.11 -32.59
C GLU A 445 18.37 30.81 -32.86
#